data_a9ee2d8dc5fdb1f171b44ec565881018
#
_entry.id   a9ee2d8dc5fdb1f171b44ec565881018
#
_cell.length_a   1.000
_cell.length_b   1.000
_cell.length_c   1.000
_cell.angle_alpha   90.00
_cell.angle_beta   90.00
_cell.angle_gamma   90.00
#
_symmetry.space_group_name_H-M   'P 1'
#
loop_
_entity.id
_entity.type
_entity.pdbx_description
1 polymer ?
#
loop_
_entity_poly.entity_id
_entity_poly.type
_entity_poly.pdbx_seq_one_letter_code
_entity_poly.pdbx_strand_id
1 'polypeptide(L)'
;MDEKREIRNTAYQVVSDEEKRTVEGYALLFGVSSDGLSFEEVIEHGALDGVIEKSDVFALLNHDQSRGILARCNRGTGSLTLSIDSKGLRYRFEAPKTGLGDELMENIRRGEIAESSFCFDVEEETWEKKSDGTWKRTILKIDHLYDVAPVYNAAYSKTSVYMLSLIHISEPTRLLSI
;
A
#
# COMPACT_ATOMS: atom_id res chain seq x y z
N MET A 1 -21.96 -3.46 -16.74
CA MET A 1 -20.77 -4.32 -16.79
C MET A 1 -20.22 -4.32 -15.38
N ASP A 2 -20.20 -5.47 -14.72
CA ASP A 2 -19.53 -5.58 -13.42
C ASP A 2 -18.04 -5.34 -13.66
N GLU A 3 -17.58 -4.17 -13.26
CA GLU A 3 -16.16 -3.84 -13.25
C GLU A 3 -15.49 -4.85 -12.34
N LYS A 4 -14.55 -5.60 -12.90
CA LYS A 4 -13.85 -6.68 -12.20
C LYS A 4 -12.74 -6.07 -11.36
N ARG A 5 -13.11 -5.58 -10.19
CA ARG A 5 -12.16 -5.04 -9.21
C ARG A 5 -11.21 -6.12 -8.71
N GLU A 6 -9.95 -5.78 -8.67
CA GLU A 6 -8.90 -6.65 -8.18
C GLU A 6 -8.30 -6.07 -6.89
N ILE A 7 -7.97 -6.97 -5.95
CA ILE A 7 -7.31 -6.62 -4.70
C ILE A 7 -5.95 -7.30 -4.67
N ARG A 8 -4.90 -6.52 -4.34
CA ARG A 8 -3.55 -7.04 -4.14
C ARG A 8 -2.96 -6.48 -2.86
N ASN A 9 -2.32 -7.37 -2.13
CA ASN A 9 -1.59 -7.02 -0.93
C ASN A 9 -0.13 -6.74 -1.27
N THR A 10 0.42 -5.79 -0.54
CA THR A 10 1.82 -5.41 -0.66
C THR A 10 2.48 -5.62 0.68
N ALA A 11 3.49 -6.43 0.66
CA ALA A 11 4.32 -6.75 1.79
C ALA A 11 5.27 -5.60 2.18
N TYR A 12 4.86 -4.35 2.02
CA TYR A 12 5.61 -3.19 2.44
C TYR A 12 4.99 -2.57 3.69
N GLN A 13 5.86 -2.23 4.61
CA GLN A 13 5.56 -1.79 5.95
C GLN A 13 4.61 -0.60 6.02
N VAL A 14 3.56 -0.72 6.82
CA VAL A 14 2.80 0.41 7.35
C VAL A 14 3.57 0.99 8.53
N VAL A 15 3.76 2.29 8.51
CA VAL A 15 4.46 3.05 9.55
C VAL A 15 3.50 4.06 10.15
N SER A 16 3.53 4.23 11.46
CA SER A 16 2.78 5.27 12.15
C SER A 16 3.66 6.12 13.06
N ASP A 17 3.33 7.40 13.14
CA ASP A 17 3.84 8.35 14.14
C ASP A 17 2.71 8.55 15.16
N GLU A 18 2.89 8.07 16.38
CA GLU A 18 1.85 8.09 17.41
C GLU A 18 1.47 9.52 17.83
N GLU A 19 2.45 10.42 17.93
CA GLU A 19 2.19 11.81 18.34
C GLU A 19 1.36 12.57 17.31
N LYS A 20 1.68 12.37 16.03
CA LYS A 20 0.99 13.03 14.90
C LYS A 20 -0.14 12.20 14.33
N ARG A 21 -0.32 10.97 14.78
CA ARG A 21 -1.27 10.00 14.23
C ARG A 21 -1.11 9.79 12.71
N THR A 22 0.08 10.03 12.20
CA THR A 22 0.38 9.85 10.78
C THR A 22 0.57 8.36 10.47
N VAL A 23 -0.12 7.89 9.46
CA VAL A 23 -0.01 6.55 8.91
C VAL A 23 0.51 6.63 7.48
N GLU A 24 1.49 5.83 7.17
CA GLU A 24 2.06 5.80 5.82
C GLU A 24 2.51 4.39 5.43
N GLY A 25 2.46 4.10 4.12
CA GLY A 25 2.87 2.83 3.57
C GLY A 25 2.96 2.86 2.05
N TYR A 26 3.36 1.74 1.47
CA TYR A 26 3.27 1.51 0.04
C TYR A 26 2.11 0.57 -0.25
N ALA A 27 1.14 1.05 -1.01
CA ALA A 27 0.01 0.24 -1.43
C ALA A 27 0.38 -0.73 -2.55
N LEU A 28 1.34 -0.33 -3.41
CA LEU A 28 1.79 -1.07 -4.57
C LEU A 28 3.30 -0.88 -4.74
N LEU A 29 4.00 -1.94 -5.16
CA LEU A 29 5.40 -1.90 -5.55
C LEU A 29 5.55 -2.27 -7.03
N PHE A 30 6.32 -1.48 -7.77
CA PHE A 30 6.63 -1.76 -9.17
C PHE A 30 7.69 -2.84 -9.32
N GLY A 31 7.56 -3.66 -10.37
CA GLY A 31 8.56 -4.65 -10.74
C GLY A 31 8.73 -5.80 -9.73
N VAL A 32 7.90 -5.85 -8.70
CA VAL A 32 7.93 -6.91 -7.69
C VAL A 32 6.87 -7.95 -8.02
N SER A 33 7.26 -9.21 -8.04
CA SER A 33 6.34 -10.31 -8.26
C SER A 33 5.37 -10.46 -7.09
N SER A 34 4.08 -10.57 -7.41
CA SER A 34 3.03 -10.86 -6.42
C SER A 34 3.13 -12.30 -5.96
N ASP A 35 3.17 -12.53 -4.66
CA ASP A 35 3.09 -13.86 -4.08
C ASP A 35 1.64 -14.36 -4.02
N GLY A 36 1.44 -15.70 -4.02
CA GLY A 36 0.17 -16.37 -3.69
C GLY A 36 -0.87 -16.42 -4.80
N LEU A 37 -0.56 -15.92 -5.98
CA LEU A 37 -1.33 -16.20 -7.19
C LEU A 37 -0.85 -17.51 -7.82
N SER A 38 -1.70 -18.14 -8.61
CA SER A 38 -1.32 -19.32 -9.40
C SER A 38 -0.43 -18.98 -10.61
N PHE A 39 -0.07 -17.70 -10.75
CA PHE A 39 0.78 -17.14 -11.80
C PHE A 39 1.63 -16.02 -11.20
N GLU A 40 2.74 -15.72 -11.86
CA GLU A 40 3.53 -14.53 -11.52
C GLU A 40 2.83 -13.27 -12.01
N GLU A 41 2.68 -12.26 -11.15
CA GLU A 41 2.12 -10.96 -11.53
C GLU A 41 3.12 -9.85 -11.20
N VAL A 42 3.31 -8.95 -12.15
CA VAL A 42 4.16 -7.77 -11.99
C VAL A 42 3.42 -6.54 -12.48
N ILE A 43 3.54 -5.44 -11.77
CA ILE A 43 3.02 -4.14 -12.18
C ILE A 43 4.19 -3.30 -12.67
N GLU A 44 4.10 -2.84 -13.92
CA GLU A 44 5.16 -2.06 -14.57
C GLU A 44 5.23 -0.63 -14.04
N HIS A 45 6.43 -0.06 -14.12
CA HIS A 45 6.61 1.38 -13.95
C HIS A 45 5.76 2.11 -15.00
N GLY A 46 5.04 3.17 -14.57
CA GLY A 46 4.13 3.89 -15.45
C GLY A 46 2.70 3.36 -15.49
N ALA A 47 2.42 2.18 -14.92
CA ALA A 47 1.06 1.62 -14.87
C ALA A 47 0.04 2.52 -14.15
N LEU A 48 0.51 3.46 -13.33
CA LEU A 48 -0.31 4.41 -12.58
C LEU A 48 -0.33 5.82 -13.18
N ASP A 49 0.23 6.03 -14.36
CA ASP A 49 0.29 7.38 -14.97
C ASP A 49 -1.12 7.95 -15.17
N GLY A 50 -1.39 9.10 -14.55
CA GLY A 50 -2.69 9.77 -14.62
C GLY A 50 -3.83 9.11 -13.85
N VAL A 51 -3.56 8.04 -13.10
CA VAL A 51 -4.61 7.29 -12.35
C VAL A 51 -5.09 8.09 -11.14
N ILE A 52 -4.19 8.75 -10.42
CA ILE A 52 -4.55 9.53 -9.21
C ILE A 52 -5.48 10.69 -9.57
N GLU A 53 -5.22 11.37 -10.69
CA GLU A 53 -5.96 12.56 -11.12
C GLU A 53 -7.37 12.24 -11.60
N LYS A 54 -7.67 10.98 -11.94
CA LYS A 54 -9.01 10.56 -12.37
C LYS A 54 -9.76 9.74 -11.33
N SER A 55 -9.07 9.21 -10.32
CA SER A 55 -9.64 8.32 -9.32
C SER A 55 -10.15 9.06 -8.07
N ASP A 56 -11.16 8.48 -7.43
CA ASP A 56 -11.64 8.84 -6.11
C ASP A 56 -11.26 7.71 -5.14
N VAL A 57 -10.19 7.91 -4.40
CA VAL A 57 -9.50 6.86 -3.63
C VAL A 57 -9.77 7.02 -2.15
N PHE A 58 -10.16 5.94 -1.49
CA PHE A 58 -10.35 5.89 -0.04
C PHE A 58 -9.17 5.21 0.66
N ALA A 59 -8.82 5.68 1.84
CA ALA A 59 -8.06 4.89 2.79
C ALA A 59 -9.04 4.12 3.67
N LEU A 60 -9.00 2.80 3.64
CA LEU A 60 -9.92 1.91 4.34
C LEU A 60 -9.15 1.01 5.30
N LEU A 61 -9.76 0.66 6.42
CA LEU A 61 -9.25 -0.40 7.27
C LEU A 61 -9.72 -1.75 6.70
N ASN A 62 -8.77 -2.56 6.24
CA ASN A 62 -9.01 -3.90 5.70
C ASN A 62 -10.06 -3.96 4.56
N HIS A 63 -10.09 -2.95 3.68
CA HIS A 63 -11.04 -2.79 2.56
C HIS A 63 -12.53 -2.68 2.98
N ASP A 64 -12.81 -2.46 4.26
CA ASP A 64 -14.17 -2.43 4.77
C ASP A 64 -14.75 -1.01 4.81
N GLN A 65 -15.39 -0.60 3.72
CA GLN A 65 -16.04 0.70 3.61
C GLN A 65 -17.26 0.84 4.53
N SER A 66 -17.88 -0.26 4.97
CA SER A 66 -19.05 -0.22 5.84
C SER A 66 -18.74 0.34 7.24
N ARG A 67 -17.48 0.30 7.64
CA ARG A 67 -16.97 0.84 8.91
C ARG A 67 -16.66 2.34 8.85
N GLY A 68 -16.73 2.94 7.66
CA GLY A 68 -16.33 4.32 7.38
C GLY A 68 -14.96 4.40 6.72
N ILE A 69 -14.51 5.62 6.49
CA ILE A 69 -13.23 5.88 5.82
C ILE A 69 -12.21 6.46 6.79
N LEU A 70 -10.94 6.15 6.59
CA LEU A 70 -9.83 6.73 7.34
C LEU A 70 -9.39 8.07 6.72
N ALA A 71 -9.35 8.13 5.39
CA ALA A 71 -9.03 9.32 4.61
C ALA A 71 -9.53 9.17 3.17
N ARG A 72 -9.45 10.24 2.38
CA ARG A 72 -9.89 10.26 0.98
C ARG A 72 -9.00 11.14 0.13
N CYS A 73 -8.69 10.68 -1.08
CA CYS A 73 -8.06 11.45 -2.15
C CYS A 73 -9.02 11.47 -3.34
N ASN A 74 -9.67 12.59 -3.59
CA ASN A 74 -10.54 12.76 -4.75
C ASN A 74 -9.78 13.52 -5.82
N ARG A 75 -9.37 12.83 -6.87
CA ARG A 75 -8.65 13.39 -8.02
C ARG A 75 -7.42 14.21 -7.60
N GLY A 76 -6.58 13.61 -6.78
CA GLY A 76 -5.33 14.22 -6.31
C GLY A 76 -5.47 15.15 -5.10
N THR A 77 -6.68 15.38 -4.56
CA THR A 77 -6.89 16.28 -3.40
C THR A 77 -7.66 15.62 -2.28
N GLY A 78 -7.30 15.93 -1.03
CA GLY A 78 -8.02 15.42 0.14
C GLY A 78 -7.11 15.19 1.35
N SER A 79 -7.64 14.46 2.32
CA SER A 79 -6.93 14.07 3.55
C SER A 79 -5.97 12.87 3.34
N LEU A 80 -6.14 12.14 2.23
CA LEU A 80 -5.22 11.09 1.80
C LEU A 80 -4.26 11.68 0.78
N THR A 81 -2.97 11.63 1.07
CA THR A 81 -1.91 11.96 0.12
C THR A 81 -1.44 10.69 -0.57
N LEU A 82 -1.51 10.68 -1.90
CA LEU A 82 -0.96 9.64 -2.74
C LEU A 82 0.23 10.21 -3.53
N SER A 83 1.30 9.45 -3.62
CA SER A 83 2.48 9.82 -4.40
C SER A 83 3.10 8.59 -5.06
N ILE A 84 3.57 8.78 -6.28
CA ILE A 84 4.26 7.74 -7.05
C ILE A 84 5.75 8.07 -7.02
N ASP A 85 6.57 7.09 -6.66
CA ASP A 85 8.03 7.20 -6.72
C ASP A 85 8.63 5.99 -7.46
N SER A 86 9.96 5.87 -7.45
CA SER A 86 10.64 4.75 -8.12
C SER A 86 10.34 3.37 -7.55
N LYS A 87 9.76 3.30 -6.35
CA LYS A 87 9.39 2.03 -5.71
C LYS A 87 7.95 1.62 -6.00
N GLY A 88 7.02 2.59 -6.03
CA GLY A 88 5.62 2.29 -6.18
C GLY A 88 4.68 3.43 -5.80
N LEU A 89 3.47 3.05 -5.39
CA LEU A 89 2.44 3.95 -4.89
C LEU A 89 2.53 4.07 -3.37
N ARG A 90 2.98 5.21 -2.91
CA ARG A 90 3.01 5.56 -1.48
C ARG A 90 1.74 6.29 -1.08
N TYR A 91 1.20 5.95 0.07
CA TYR A 91 0.09 6.67 0.69
C TYR A 91 0.47 7.22 2.06
N ARG A 92 -0.16 8.33 2.43
CA ARG A 92 0.01 8.97 3.74
C ARG A 92 -1.26 9.69 4.14
N PHE A 93 -1.66 9.56 5.41
CA PHE A 93 -2.78 10.30 6.00
C PHE A 93 -2.61 10.44 7.52
N GLU A 94 -3.35 11.35 8.12
CA GLU A 94 -3.50 11.46 9.56
C GLU A 94 -4.74 10.64 9.97
N ALA A 95 -4.56 9.66 10.87
CA ALA A 95 -5.65 8.82 11.34
C ALA A 95 -6.71 9.69 12.07
N PRO A 96 -7.99 9.62 11.70
CA PRO A 96 -9.02 10.45 12.28
C PRO A 96 -9.17 10.17 13.78
N LYS A 97 -9.57 11.19 14.55
CA LYS A 97 -9.86 11.07 15.98
C LYS A 97 -11.25 10.46 16.20
N THR A 98 -11.40 9.22 15.74
CA THR A 98 -12.61 8.41 15.82
C THR A 98 -12.25 7.02 16.31
N GLY A 99 -13.24 6.23 16.72
CA GLY A 99 -13.00 4.84 17.14
C GLY A 99 -12.27 4.00 16.06
N LEU A 100 -12.58 4.23 14.78
CA LEU A 100 -11.89 3.54 13.67
C LEU A 100 -10.42 3.96 13.56
N GLY A 101 -10.14 5.25 13.71
CA GLY A 101 -8.75 5.75 13.68
C GLY A 101 -7.96 5.30 14.92
N ASP A 102 -8.58 5.26 16.09
CA ASP A 102 -7.95 4.78 17.32
C ASP A 102 -7.63 3.28 17.24
N GLU A 103 -8.55 2.48 16.69
CA GLU A 103 -8.35 1.06 16.43
C GLU A 103 -7.19 0.83 15.45
N LEU A 104 -7.12 1.59 14.35
CA LEU A 104 -6.02 1.49 13.41
C LEU A 104 -4.68 1.75 14.10
N MET A 105 -4.56 2.84 14.85
CA MET A 105 -3.32 3.22 15.54
C MET A 105 -2.89 2.15 16.54
N GLU A 106 -3.82 1.63 17.33
CA GLU A 106 -3.53 0.58 18.30
C GLU A 106 -3.10 -0.73 17.62
N ASN A 107 -3.76 -1.13 16.54
CA ASN A 107 -3.41 -2.35 15.80
C ASN A 107 -2.04 -2.23 15.10
N ILE A 108 -1.67 -1.05 14.58
CA ILE A 108 -0.32 -0.82 14.06
C ILE A 108 0.69 -0.89 15.21
N ARG A 109 0.44 -0.23 16.34
CA ARG A 109 1.31 -0.26 17.50
C ARG A 109 1.57 -1.68 18.03
N ARG A 110 0.56 -2.54 17.98
CA ARG A 110 0.64 -3.95 18.41
C ARG A 110 1.25 -4.87 17.35
N GLY A 111 1.43 -4.39 16.12
CA GLY A 111 1.89 -5.22 15.01
C GLY A 111 0.82 -6.16 14.43
N GLU A 112 -0.45 -5.96 14.78
CA GLU A 112 -1.58 -6.72 14.22
C GLU A 112 -1.87 -6.27 12.78
N ILE A 113 -1.61 -4.99 12.47
CA ILE A 113 -1.63 -4.42 11.14
C ILE A 113 -0.22 -4.06 10.75
N ALA A 114 0.22 -4.61 9.65
CA ALA A 114 1.59 -4.61 9.24
C ALA A 114 1.81 -4.36 7.78
N GLU A 115 0.82 -4.64 6.99
CA GLU A 115 0.91 -4.70 5.55
C GLU A 115 -0.13 -3.79 4.92
N SER A 116 0.04 -3.55 3.65
CA SER A 116 -0.86 -2.71 2.85
C SER A 116 -1.50 -3.52 1.74
N SER A 117 -2.63 -3.05 1.29
CA SER A 117 -3.35 -3.60 0.15
C SER A 117 -3.93 -2.47 -0.69
N PHE A 118 -4.31 -2.75 -1.91
CA PHE A 118 -4.98 -1.81 -2.80
C PHE A 118 -6.02 -2.50 -3.67
N CYS A 119 -7.04 -1.75 -4.06
CA CYS A 119 -8.12 -2.21 -4.92
C CYS A 119 -8.16 -1.37 -6.20
N PHE A 120 -8.17 -2.02 -7.34
CA PHE A 120 -7.99 -1.39 -8.65
C PHE A 120 -8.68 -2.15 -9.78
N ASP A 121 -8.78 -1.51 -10.95
CA ASP A 121 -9.13 -2.13 -12.23
C ASP A 121 -7.97 -2.02 -13.21
N VAL A 122 -7.84 -3.02 -14.07
CA VAL A 122 -6.81 -3.07 -15.11
C VAL A 122 -7.36 -2.58 -16.44
N GLU A 123 -6.63 -1.66 -17.07
CA GLU A 123 -6.93 -1.20 -18.44
C GLU A 123 -6.13 -2.00 -19.48
N GLU A 124 -4.83 -2.26 -19.20
CA GLU A 124 -3.96 -2.95 -20.14
C GLU A 124 -3.03 -3.94 -19.43
N GLU A 125 -2.94 -5.14 -19.95
CA GLU A 125 -2.11 -6.22 -19.44
C GLU A 125 -1.57 -7.11 -20.54
N THR A 126 -0.50 -7.84 -20.24
CA THR A 126 0.02 -8.90 -21.11
C THR A 126 0.18 -10.20 -20.34
N TRP A 127 0.07 -11.31 -21.06
CA TRP A 127 0.25 -12.65 -20.53
C TRP A 127 1.31 -13.40 -21.32
N GLU A 128 2.27 -13.97 -20.63
CA GLU A 128 3.36 -14.75 -21.20
C GLU A 128 3.43 -16.14 -20.53
N LYS A 129 3.55 -17.18 -21.35
CA LYS A 129 3.81 -18.54 -20.82
C LYS A 129 5.31 -18.73 -20.67
N LYS A 130 5.75 -19.02 -19.46
CA LYS A 130 7.16 -19.27 -19.13
C LYS A 130 7.58 -20.67 -19.57
N SER A 131 8.89 -20.89 -19.68
CA SER A 131 9.48 -22.19 -20.08
C SER A 131 9.16 -23.33 -19.10
N ASP A 132 8.88 -23.03 -17.83
CA ASP A 132 8.47 -23.99 -16.80
C ASP A 132 6.98 -24.33 -16.83
N GLY A 133 6.23 -23.75 -17.79
CA GLY A 133 4.79 -23.95 -17.95
C GLY A 133 3.90 -23.03 -17.12
N THR A 134 4.46 -22.22 -16.24
CA THR A 134 3.72 -21.20 -15.48
C THR A 134 3.41 -19.99 -16.35
N TRP A 135 2.49 -19.14 -15.85
CA TRP A 135 2.12 -17.89 -16.53
C TRP A 135 2.69 -16.69 -15.80
N LYS A 136 3.06 -15.67 -16.57
CA LYS A 136 3.37 -14.34 -16.08
C LYS A 136 2.35 -13.35 -16.62
N ARG A 137 1.72 -12.59 -15.72
CA ARG A 137 0.88 -11.43 -16.01
C ARG A 137 1.70 -10.17 -15.78
N THR A 138 1.72 -9.29 -16.74
CA THR A 138 2.31 -7.96 -16.58
C THR A 138 1.22 -6.92 -16.75
N ILE A 139 0.93 -6.16 -15.68
CA ILE A 139 -0.03 -5.06 -15.71
C ILE A 139 0.72 -3.83 -16.23
N LEU A 140 0.30 -3.36 -17.40
CA LEU A 140 0.91 -2.22 -18.10
C LEU A 140 0.19 -0.92 -17.75
N LYS A 141 -1.14 -0.99 -17.48
CA LYS A 141 -1.93 0.19 -17.16
C LYS A 141 -3.10 -0.15 -16.25
N ILE A 142 -3.24 0.65 -15.20
CA ILE A 142 -4.37 0.61 -14.27
C ILE A 142 -5.39 1.65 -14.72
N ASP A 143 -6.67 1.25 -14.78
CA ASP A 143 -7.74 2.18 -15.13
C ASP A 143 -8.14 3.03 -13.92
N HIS A 144 -8.56 2.39 -12.83
CA HIS A 144 -8.98 3.08 -11.61
C HIS A 144 -8.34 2.48 -10.38
N LEU A 145 -8.05 3.37 -9.41
CA LEU A 145 -7.69 3.01 -8.04
C LEU A 145 -8.88 3.35 -7.15
N TYR A 146 -9.38 2.38 -6.38
CA TYR A 146 -10.55 2.54 -5.52
C TYR A 146 -10.19 2.80 -4.07
N ASP A 147 -9.26 2.01 -3.55
CA ASP A 147 -8.80 2.19 -2.18
C ASP A 147 -7.36 1.72 -1.98
N VAL A 148 -6.79 2.22 -0.91
CA VAL A 148 -5.57 1.74 -0.27
C VAL A 148 -5.93 1.37 1.17
N ALA A 149 -5.41 0.24 1.65
CA ALA A 149 -5.83 -0.28 2.94
C ALA A 149 -4.65 -0.79 3.77
N PRO A 150 -4.45 -0.32 5.01
CA PRO A 150 -3.77 -1.08 6.04
C PRO A 150 -4.57 -2.36 6.33
N VAL A 151 -3.92 -3.54 6.34
CA VAL A 151 -4.60 -4.83 6.47
C VAL A 151 -4.03 -5.67 7.61
N TYR A 152 -4.91 -6.48 8.25
CA TYR A 152 -4.54 -7.36 9.37
C TYR A 152 -3.68 -8.54 8.95
N ASN A 153 -3.89 -9.01 7.74
CA ASN A 153 -3.17 -10.16 7.21
C ASN A 153 -3.07 -10.00 5.70
N ALA A 154 -1.86 -9.86 5.22
CA ALA A 154 -1.67 -10.05 3.80
C ALA A 154 -1.89 -11.52 3.50
N ALA A 155 -2.62 -11.81 2.44
CA ALA A 155 -2.82 -13.17 1.97
C ALA A 155 -1.50 -13.89 1.63
N TYR A 156 -0.35 -13.22 1.84
CA TYR A 156 0.97 -13.65 1.42
C TYR A 156 2.02 -13.36 2.47
N SER A 157 2.39 -14.40 3.20
CA SER A 157 3.39 -14.35 4.25
C SER A 157 4.80 -14.34 3.65
N LYS A 158 5.46 -13.23 3.60
CA LYS A 158 6.93 -13.10 3.69
C LYS A 158 7.40 -11.65 3.85
N THR A 159 6.87 -10.92 4.82
CA THR A 159 7.53 -9.67 5.23
C THR A 159 7.29 -9.31 6.66
N SER A 160 8.37 -8.89 7.27
CA SER A 160 8.45 -8.47 8.64
C SER A 160 7.92 -7.05 8.82
N VAL A 161 7.15 -6.85 9.87
CA VAL A 161 6.70 -5.55 10.34
C VAL A 161 7.69 -4.99 11.33
N TYR A 162 7.95 -3.68 11.24
CA TYR A 162 8.64 -2.94 12.30
C TYR A 162 7.86 -1.68 12.62
N MET A 163 7.66 -1.48 13.91
CA MET A 163 7.15 -0.22 14.43
C MET A 163 8.31 0.77 14.51
N LEU A 164 8.17 1.97 13.96
CA LEU A 164 9.09 3.06 14.26
C LEU A 164 8.71 3.69 15.59
N SER A 165 8.94 2.97 16.70
CA SER A 165 9.15 3.62 17.96
C SER A 165 10.62 4.10 17.96
N LEU A 166 10.82 5.43 17.86
CA LEU A 166 12.03 6.16 18.24
C LEU A 166 13.34 5.33 18.18
N ILE A 167 13.81 5.00 17.00
CA ILE A 167 15.25 4.78 16.88
C ILE A 167 15.85 6.17 16.74
N HIS A 168 16.20 6.76 17.89
CA HIS A 168 17.31 7.68 17.98
C HIS A 168 18.54 6.88 17.49
N ILE A 169 18.84 6.99 16.21
CA ILE A 169 20.17 6.65 15.73
C ILE A 169 21.06 7.76 16.28
N SER A 170 21.61 7.55 17.49
CA SER A 170 22.77 8.28 17.92
C SER A 170 23.89 7.89 16.97
N GLU A 171 24.31 8.82 16.13
CA GLU A 171 25.52 8.67 15.33
C GLU A 171 26.66 8.23 16.26
N PRO A 172 27.46 7.21 15.87
CA PRO A 172 28.64 6.87 16.65
C PRO A 172 29.60 8.07 16.62
N THR A 173 29.79 8.68 17.75
CA THR A 173 30.75 9.73 17.99
C THR A 173 32.10 9.21 17.50
N ARG A 174 32.61 9.76 16.43
CA ARG A 174 33.95 9.50 15.92
C ARG A 174 34.93 10.06 16.93
N LEU A 175 35.51 9.19 17.77
CA LEU A 175 36.63 9.50 18.60
C LEU A 175 37.81 9.89 17.70
N LEU A 176 38.11 11.17 17.67
CA LEU A 176 39.36 11.67 17.16
C LEU A 176 40.48 11.24 18.16
N SER A 177 41.25 10.25 17.77
CA SER A 177 42.50 9.94 18.42
C SER A 177 43.53 10.98 18.00
N ILE A 178 44.18 11.55 19.00
CA ILE A 178 45.34 12.42 18.91
C ILE A 178 46.56 11.60 18.46
#